data_75384b22263e264423695741b7c73950
#
_entry.id   75384b22263e264423695741b7c73950
#
_cell.length_a   1.000
_cell.length_b   1.000
_cell.length_c   1.000
_cell.angle_alpha   90.00
_cell.angle_beta   90.00
_cell.angle_gamma   90.00
#
_symmetry.space_group_name_H-M   'P 1'
#
loop_
_entity.id
_entity.type
_entity.pdbx_description
1 polymer ?
#
loop_
_entity_poly.entity_id
_entity_poly.type
_entity_poly.pdbx_seq_one_letter_code
_entity_poly.pdbx_strand_id
1 'polypeptide(L)'
;TQMESPGATGTLSWILSALSISAKIIANKVRCARLVDVLGEAGADNVQGEAQQKLDVISNQVLLRLLGGREGVAIVASEENEEPVIIRDDPTGERRYCVLFDPLDGSSNLDVCGGVGTIFSILRHDRRAARAHDSLLQPGTQQVAAGYVLYG
;
A
#
# COMPACT_ATOMS: atom_id res chain seq x y z
N THR A 1 13.37 18.26 -8.15
CA THR A 1 13.99 18.81 -6.91
C THR A 1 14.12 17.65 -5.95
N GLN A 2 15.32 17.09 -5.84
CA GLN A 2 15.63 16.08 -4.82
C GLN A 2 15.61 16.81 -3.47
N MET A 3 14.64 16.46 -2.64
CA MET A 3 14.72 16.81 -1.21
C MET A 3 15.58 15.75 -0.54
N GLU A 4 16.87 16.03 -0.39
CA GLU A 4 17.73 15.29 0.51
C GLU A 4 17.38 15.70 1.94
N SER A 5 16.47 14.98 2.58
CA SER A 5 16.30 15.10 4.03
C SER A 5 17.48 14.40 4.72
N PRO A 6 18.14 15.00 5.73
CA PRO A 6 19.18 14.36 6.51
C PRO A 6 18.60 13.10 7.17
N GLY A 7 18.97 11.93 6.69
CA GLY A 7 18.48 10.62 7.18
C GLY A 7 17.72 9.77 6.17
N ALA A 8 17.38 10.29 4.98
CA ALA A 8 16.85 9.47 3.91
C ALA A 8 17.98 8.61 3.34
N THR A 9 17.97 7.32 3.64
CA THR A 9 18.84 6.34 2.97
C THR A 9 18.29 6.07 1.58
N GLY A 10 19.14 5.71 0.61
CA GLY A 10 18.69 5.32 -0.73
C GLY A 10 17.58 4.26 -0.72
N THR A 11 17.61 3.36 0.26
CA THR A 11 16.58 2.33 0.50
C THR A 11 15.19 2.93 0.75
N LEU A 12 15.06 3.95 1.60
CA LEU A 12 13.79 4.62 1.85
C LEU A 12 13.25 5.29 0.58
N SER A 13 14.12 5.93 -0.19
CA SER A 13 13.75 6.55 -1.48
C SER A 13 13.22 5.52 -2.48
N TRP A 14 13.78 4.32 -2.51
CA TRP A 14 13.31 3.22 -3.35
C TRP A 14 11.91 2.72 -2.92
N ILE A 15 11.64 2.66 -1.61
CA ILE A 15 10.32 2.29 -1.09
C ILE A 15 9.28 3.35 -1.47
N LEU A 16 9.59 4.64 -1.27
CA LEU A 16 8.71 5.74 -1.66
C LEU A 16 8.47 5.77 -3.18
N SER A 17 9.47 5.44 -3.99
CA SER A 17 9.31 5.29 -5.43
C SER A 17 8.38 4.14 -5.80
N ALA A 18 8.47 2.99 -5.10
CA ALA A 18 7.54 1.88 -5.30
C ALA A 18 6.10 2.27 -4.97
N LEU A 19 5.89 2.95 -3.85
CA LEU A 19 4.57 3.48 -3.47
C LEU A 19 4.02 4.46 -4.53
N SER A 20 4.86 5.37 -5.03
CA SER A 20 4.49 6.30 -6.09
C SER A 20 4.08 5.61 -7.39
N ILE A 21 4.81 4.56 -7.78
CA ILE A 21 4.49 3.76 -8.98
C ILE A 21 3.18 2.99 -8.76
N SER A 22 3.02 2.36 -7.58
CA SER A 22 1.78 1.68 -7.20
C SER A 22 0.59 2.61 -7.29
N ALA A 23 0.71 3.81 -6.72
CA ALA A 23 -0.33 4.82 -6.73
C ALA A 23 -0.75 5.22 -8.15
N LYS A 24 0.19 5.38 -9.07
CA LYS A 24 -0.10 5.69 -10.49
C LYS A 24 -0.87 4.55 -11.18
N ILE A 25 -0.51 3.30 -10.89
CA ILE A 25 -1.20 2.13 -11.45
C ILE A 25 -2.62 2.06 -10.88
N ILE A 26 -2.78 2.20 -9.56
CA ILE A 26 -4.08 2.18 -8.88
C ILE A 26 -4.96 3.33 -9.38
N ALA A 27 -4.44 4.56 -9.45
CA ALA A 27 -5.17 5.72 -9.98
C ALA A 27 -5.71 5.48 -11.40
N ASN A 28 -4.92 4.81 -12.24
CA ASN A 28 -5.39 4.44 -13.58
C ASN A 28 -6.52 3.40 -13.53
N LYS A 29 -6.41 2.40 -12.66
CA LYS A 29 -7.45 1.38 -12.47
C LYS A 29 -8.74 1.96 -11.94
N VAL A 30 -8.67 2.84 -10.93
CA VAL A 30 -9.83 3.55 -10.37
C VAL A 30 -10.54 4.39 -11.44
N ARG A 31 -9.79 5.13 -12.25
CA ARG A 31 -10.37 5.92 -13.35
C ARG A 31 -11.03 5.06 -14.43
N CYS A 32 -10.42 3.94 -14.78
CA CYS A 32 -10.95 3.04 -15.81
C CYS A 32 -12.13 2.21 -15.33
N ALA A 33 -12.23 1.91 -14.04
CA ALA A 33 -13.33 1.10 -13.49
C ALA A 33 -14.69 1.71 -13.79
N ARG A 34 -14.84 3.03 -13.69
CA ARG A 34 -16.07 3.74 -14.02
C ARG A 34 -16.42 3.73 -15.50
N LEU A 35 -15.42 3.72 -16.37
CA LEU A 35 -15.67 3.65 -17.83
C LEU A 35 -16.21 2.27 -18.22
N VAL A 36 -15.81 1.22 -17.51
CA VAL A 36 -16.31 -0.14 -17.74
C VAL A 36 -17.75 -0.28 -17.22
N ASP A 37 -18.07 0.32 -16.06
CA ASP A 37 -19.43 0.32 -15.51
C ASP A 37 -20.42 1.13 -16.35
N VAL A 38 -19.98 2.25 -16.95
CA VAL A 38 -20.82 3.07 -17.84
C VAL A 38 -21.09 2.37 -19.19
N LEU A 39 -20.21 1.45 -19.60
CA LEU A 39 -20.34 0.67 -20.83
C LEU A 39 -20.97 -0.73 -20.58
N GLY A 40 -21.09 -1.16 -19.32
CA GLY A 40 -21.82 -2.37 -18.93
C GLY A 40 -23.32 -2.08 -18.82
N GLU A 41 -24.14 -2.96 -19.38
CA GLU A 41 -25.61 -2.84 -19.43
C GLU A 41 -26.20 -2.45 -18.06
N ALA A 42 -27.06 -1.46 -18.07
CA ALA A 42 -27.82 -0.99 -16.93
C ALA A 42 -28.66 -2.13 -16.32
N GLY A 43 -28.28 -2.59 -15.15
CA GLY A 43 -29.11 -3.50 -14.38
C GLY A 43 -28.38 -4.50 -13.52
N ALA A 44 -27.75 -4.08 -12.43
CA ALA A 44 -27.68 -4.90 -11.23
C ALA A 44 -26.92 -4.19 -10.10
N ASP A 45 -27.55 -4.02 -8.96
CA ASP A 45 -26.94 -3.61 -7.68
C ASP A 45 -25.77 -4.54 -7.24
N ASN A 46 -25.67 -5.73 -7.79
CA ASN A 46 -24.58 -6.69 -7.54
C ASN A 46 -23.28 -6.37 -8.29
N VAL A 47 -23.33 -5.70 -9.43
CA VAL A 47 -22.15 -5.45 -10.28
C VAL A 47 -21.22 -4.42 -9.64
N GLN A 48 -21.77 -3.44 -8.91
CA GLN A 48 -20.99 -2.38 -8.25
C GLN A 48 -20.15 -2.92 -7.09
N GLY A 49 -20.75 -3.71 -6.19
CA GLY A 49 -20.03 -4.34 -5.09
C GLY A 49 -18.92 -5.30 -5.56
N GLU A 50 -19.15 -6.04 -6.65
CA GLU A 50 -18.12 -6.89 -7.26
C GLU A 50 -16.97 -6.07 -7.88
N ALA A 51 -17.27 -4.94 -8.53
CA ALA A 51 -16.26 -4.06 -9.12
C ALA A 51 -15.38 -3.40 -8.04
N GLN A 52 -15.99 -2.94 -6.94
CA GLN A 52 -15.29 -2.40 -5.77
C GLN A 52 -14.34 -3.45 -5.18
N GLN A 53 -14.85 -4.64 -4.88
CA GLN A 53 -14.05 -5.74 -4.32
C GLN A 53 -12.89 -6.15 -5.24
N LYS A 54 -13.10 -6.13 -6.57
CA LYS A 54 -12.03 -6.35 -7.54
C LYS A 54 -10.96 -5.28 -7.49
N LEU A 55 -11.33 -4.00 -7.30
CA LEU A 55 -10.37 -2.91 -7.18
C LEU A 55 -9.53 -3.02 -5.90
N ASP A 56 -10.14 -3.36 -4.77
CA ASP A 56 -9.43 -3.61 -3.51
C ASP A 56 -8.39 -4.71 -3.70
N VAL A 57 -8.79 -5.85 -4.27
CA VAL A 57 -7.87 -6.97 -4.56
C VAL A 57 -6.73 -6.55 -5.50
N ILE A 58 -7.04 -5.86 -6.60
CA ILE A 58 -6.03 -5.40 -7.56
C ILE A 58 -5.06 -4.43 -6.91
N SER A 59 -5.56 -3.46 -6.14
CA SER A 59 -4.76 -2.44 -5.45
C SER A 59 -3.81 -3.09 -4.44
N ASN A 60 -4.32 -4.03 -3.66
CA ASN A 60 -3.54 -4.82 -2.73
C ASN A 60 -2.41 -5.60 -3.44
N GLN A 61 -2.74 -6.33 -4.50
CA GLN A 61 -1.75 -7.08 -5.28
C GLN A 61 -0.66 -6.20 -5.89
N VAL A 62 -1.00 -5.02 -6.40
CA VAL A 62 -0.05 -4.06 -6.95
C VAL A 62 0.95 -3.62 -5.89
N LEU A 63 0.48 -3.24 -4.70
CA LEU A 63 1.33 -2.81 -3.59
C LEU A 63 2.21 -3.94 -3.09
N LEU A 64 1.63 -5.12 -2.81
CA LEU A 64 2.39 -6.29 -2.36
C LEU A 64 3.50 -6.66 -3.34
N ARG A 65 3.21 -6.68 -4.64
CA ARG A 65 4.19 -7.03 -5.67
C ARG A 65 5.33 -6.01 -5.77
N LEU A 66 5.00 -4.72 -5.79
CA LEU A 66 6.00 -3.68 -5.96
C LEU A 66 6.84 -3.46 -4.70
N LEU A 67 6.25 -3.57 -3.51
CA LEU A 67 6.98 -3.49 -2.24
C LEU A 67 7.79 -4.75 -1.97
N GLY A 68 7.22 -5.93 -2.24
CA GLY A 68 7.87 -7.22 -2.04
C GLY A 68 9.12 -7.42 -2.88
N GLY A 69 9.20 -6.77 -4.05
CA GLY A 69 10.38 -6.77 -4.90
C GLY A 69 11.49 -5.79 -4.48
N ARG A 70 11.29 -4.97 -3.43
CA ARG A 70 12.27 -3.96 -3.02
C ARG A 70 13.23 -4.48 -1.96
N GLU A 71 14.51 -4.23 -2.22
CA GLU A 71 15.53 -4.37 -1.18
C GLU A 71 15.21 -3.42 -0.03
N GLY A 72 15.42 -3.88 1.19
CA GLY A 72 15.15 -3.08 2.38
C GLY A 72 13.77 -3.23 2.98
N VAL A 73 12.77 -3.82 2.30
CA VAL A 73 11.49 -4.17 2.88
C VAL A 73 11.56 -5.55 3.52
N ALA A 74 11.31 -5.62 4.82
CA ALA A 74 11.30 -6.86 5.60
C ALA A 74 9.89 -7.45 5.70
N ILE A 75 8.92 -6.59 6.02
CA ILE A 75 7.55 -6.99 6.30
C ILE A 75 6.62 -6.01 5.61
N VAL A 76 5.54 -6.54 5.05
CA VAL A 76 4.44 -5.76 4.49
C VAL A 76 3.15 -6.18 5.20
N ALA A 77 2.42 -5.22 5.73
CA ALA A 77 1.10 -5.45 6.32
C ALA A 77 0.06 -4.64 5.56
N SER A 78 -0.94 -5.33 5.04
CA SER A 78 -2.08 -4.74 4.34
C SER A 78 -3.34 -4.89 5.18
N GLU A 79 -4.21 -3.90 5.13
CA GLU A 79 -5.54 -3.98 5.73
C GLU A 79 -6.37 -5.13 5.16
N GLU A 80 -6.18 -5.43 3.88
CA GLU A 80 -6.86 -6.50 3.15
C GLU A 80 -6.36 -7.92 3.49
N ASN A 81 -5.31 -8.05 4.29
CA ASN A 81 -4.73 -9.34 4.62
C ASN A 81 -4.87 -9.62 6.13
N GLU A 82 -5.32 -10.82 6.48
CA GLU A 82 -5.39 -11.27 7.88
C GLU A 82 -4.01 -11.31 8.55
N GLU A 83 -2.97 -11.64 7.78
CA GLU A 83 -1.61 -11.81 8.27
C GLU A 83 -0.61 -10.96 7.46
N PRO A 84 0.41 -10.39 8.13
CA PRO A 84 1.46 -9.67 7.42
C PRO A 84 2.31 -10.61 6.56
N VAL A 85 2.78 -10.10 5.43
CA VAL A 85 3.65 -10.82 4.52
C VAL A 85 5.10 -10.57 4.89
N ILE A 86 5.80 -11.60 5.30
CA ILE A 86 7.24 -11.57 5.54
C ILE A 86 7.94 -11.74 4.19
N ILE A 87 8.61 -10.70 3.71
CA ILE A 87 9.21 -10.68 2.38
C ILE A 87 10.44 -11.58 2.31
N ARG A 88 11.29 -11.54 3.31
CA ARG A 88 12.39 -12.50 3.55
C ARG A 88 12.89 -12.37 4.97
N ASP A 89 13.27 -13.52 5.53
CA ASP A 89 14.15 -13.54 6.68
C ASP A 89 15.56 -13.20 6.17
N ASP A 90 16.04 -11.99 6.49
CA ASP A 90 17.34 -11.51 5.99
C ASP A 90 18.38 -11.52 7.10
N PRO A 91 19.25 -12.57 7.17
CA PRO A 91 20.30 -12.66 8.17
C PRO A 91 21.37 -11.56 8.01
N THR A 92 21.50 -10.93 6.82
CA THR A 92 22.50 -9.90 6.56
C THR A 92 22.09 -8.53 7.11
N GLY A 93 20.80 -8.32 7.38
CA GLY A 93 20.29 -7.11 8.00
C GLY A 93 20.13 -5.90 7.07
N GLU A 94 20.07 -6.14 5.79
CA GLU A 94 19.82 -5.09 4.81
C GLU A 94 18.35 -4.68 4.76
N ARG A 95 17.42 -5.57 5.21
CA ARG A 95 15.99 -5.29 5.28
C ARG A 95 15.67 -4.50 6.55
N ARG A 96 15.34 -3.24 6.35
CA ARG A 96 15.34 -2.22 7.41
C ARG A 96 13.97 -1.67 7.74
N TYR A 97 12.96 -1.97 6.90
CA TYR A 97 11.65 -1.31 6.98
C TYR A 97 10.50 -2.30 6.95
N CYS A 98 9.48 -1.95 7.73
CA CYS A 98 8.14 -2.52 7.64
C CYS A 98 7.24 -1.48 6.96
N VAL A 99 6.40 -1.91 6.03
CA VAL A 99 5.44 -1.04 5.33
C VAL A 99 4.04 -1.54 5.63
N LEU A 100 3.24 -0.67 6.23
CA LEU A 100 1.82 -0.91 6.50
C LEU A 100 1.01 -0.05 5.56
N PHE A 101 -0.09 -0.57 5.02
CA PHE A 101 -0.94 0.21 4.14
C PHE A 101 -2.38 -0.31 4.12
N ASP A 102 -3.30 0.61 3.85
CA ASP A 102 -4.61 0.33 3.29
C ASP A 102 -4.54 0.65 1.79
N PRO A 103 -4.76 -0.33 0.91
CA PRO A 103 -4.57 -0.14 -0.53
C PRO A 103 -5.58 0.79 -1.17
N LEU A 104 -6.81 0.84 -0.64
CA LEU A 104 -7.89 1.65 -1.22
C LEU A 104 -8.87 2.14 -0.15
N ASP A 105 -8.33 2.95 0.79
CA ASP A 105 -9.10 3.60 1.85
C ASP A 105 -10.28 4.39 1.27
N GLY A 106 -11.47 4.17 1.84
CA GLY A 106 -12.70 4.78 1.38
C GLY A 106 -13.27 4.16 0.11
N SER A 107 -12.95 2.91 -0.23
CA SER A 107 -13.44 2.23 -1.44
C SER A 107 -14.96 2.23 -1.56
N SER A 108 -15.69 2.22 -0.43
CA SER A 108 -17.15 2.38 -0.40
C SER A 108 -17.67 3.72 -0.97
N ASN A 109 -16.79 4.73 -1.09
CA ASN A 109 -17.14 6.02 -1.68
C ASN A 109 -17.03 6.04 -3.21
N LEU A 110 -16.57 4.96 -3.84
CA LEU A 110 -16.42 4.89 -5.29
C LEU A 110 -17.74 5.12 -6.01
N ASP A 111 -18.85 4.64 -5.47
CA ASP A 111 -20.19 4.74 -6.07
C ASP A 111 -20.74 6.17 -6.06
N VAL A 112 -20.35 6.96 -5.08
CA VAL A 112 -20.85 8.34 -4.89
C VAL A 112 -19.86 9.42 -5.34
N CYS A 113 -18.85 9.07 -6.12
CA CYS A 113 -17.78 9.99 -6.53
C CYS A 113 -17.00 10.59 -5.36
N GLY A 114 -17.00 9.94 -4.21
CA GLY A 114 -16.22 10.36 -3.05
C GLY A 114 -14.71 10.15 -3.24
N GLY A 115 -13.93 10.78 -2.41
CA GLY A 115 -12.48 10.58 -2.41
C GLY A 115 -12.12 9.18 -1.94
N VAL A 116 -11.22 8.53 -2.66
CA VAL A 116 -10.59 7.27 -2.29
C VAL A 116 -9.07 7.41 -2.39
N GLY A 117 -8.33 6.63 -1.64
CA GLY A 117 -6.89 6.76 -1.68
C GLY A 117 -6.15 5.59 -1.06
N THR A 118 -4.83 5.62 -1.18
CA THR A 118 -3.95 4.70 -0.46
C THR A 118 -3.35 5.42 0.74
N ILE A 119 -3.49 4.86 1.93
CA ILE A 119 -2.80 5.34 3.12
C ILE A 119 -1.66 4.38 3.46
N PHE A 120 -0.52 4.91 3.90
CA PHE A 120 0.61 4.07 4.28
C PHE A 120 1.42 4.62 5.46
N SER A 121 2.09 3.72 6.14
CA SER A 121 3.05 3.99 7.21
C SER A 121 4.31 3.15 6.99
N ILE A 122 5.47 3.73 7.24
CA ILE A 122 6.76 3.07 7.16
C ILE A 122 7.41 3.13 8.54
N LEU A 123 7.74 1.97 9.09
CA LEU A 123 8.42 1.79 10.37
C LEU A 123 9.81 1.19 10.13
N ARG A 124 10.71 1.36 11.09
CA ARG A 124 11.95 0.58 11.09
C ARG A 124 11.65 -0.85 11.55
N HIS A 125 12.21 -1.81 10.83
CA HIS A 125 12.13 -3.21 11.26
C HIS A 125 12.97 -3.42 12.53
N ASP A 126 12.32 -3.89 13.60
CA ASP A 126 13.03 -4.30 14.82
C ASP A 126 13.47 -5.76 14.69
N ARG A 127 14.73 -5.96 14.41
CA ARG A 127 15.35 -7.29 14.28
C ARG A 127 15.45 -8.06 15.61
N ARG A 128 15.25 -7.39 16.74
CA ARG A 128 15.23 -8.03 18.06
C ARG A 128 13.84 -8.52 18.45
N ALA A 129 12.84 -8.12 17.69
CA ALA A 129 11.47 -8.58 17.88
C ALA A 129 11.40 -10.10 17.80
N ALA A 130 10.77 -10.72 18.77
CA ALA A 130 10.64 -12.18 18.83
C ALA A 130 9.72 -12.71 17.71
N ARG A 131 8.82 -11.88 17.21
CA ARG A 131 7.87 -12.18 16.13
C ARG A 131 7.83 -11.03 15.14
N ALA A 132 7.53 -11.31 13.88
CA ALA A 132 7.34 -10.31 12.84
C ALA A 132 6.30 -9.24 13.26
N HIS A 133 5.20 -9.64 13.88
CA HIS A 133 4.16 -8.77 14.40
C HIS A 133 4.67 -7.71 15.38
N ASP A 134 5.64 -8.05 16.23
CA ASP A 134 6.18 -7.13 17.23
C ASP A 134 6.88 -5.93 16.57
N SER A 135 7.44 -6.14 15.37
CA SER A 135 8.01 -5.06 14.54
C SER A 135 6.95 -4.12 13.96
N LEU A 136 5.70 -4.54 13.87
CA LEU A 136 4.60 -3.73 13.36
C LEU A 136 3.91 -2.94 14.48
N LEU A 137 3.88 -3.50 15.69
CA LEU A 137 3.20 -2.93 16.86
C LEU A 137 4.10 -1.92 17.61
N GLN A 138 4.65 -0.97 16.87
CA GLN A 138 5.47 0.11 17.43
C GLN A 138 4.64 1.37 17.69
N PRO A 139 5.02 2.21 18.66
CA PRO A 139 4.40 3.52 18.83
C PRO A 139 4.47 4.36 17.56
N GLY A 140 3.42 5.13 17.26
CA GLY A 140 3.38 5.99 16.08
C GLY A 140 4.52 7.01 16.00
N THR A 141 5.15 7.36 17.13
CA THR A 141 6.35 8.21 17.20
C THR A 141 7.58 7.56 16.57
N GLN A 142 7.57 6.27 16.29
CA GLN A 142 8.63 5.52 15.62
C GLN A 142 8.46 5.46 14.10
N GLN A 143 7.41 6.07 13.56
CA GLN A 143 7.23 6.17 12.13
C GLN A 143 8.38 6.93 11.47
N VAL A 144 8.94 6.34 10.42
CA VAL A 144 9.97 6.97 9.58
C VAL A 144 9.32 7.86 8.53
N ALA A 145 8.20 7.40 7.98
CA ALA A 145 7.38 8.15 7.05
C ALA A 145 5.94 7.64 7.11
N ALA A 146 5.00 8.50 6.83
CA ALA A 146 3.61 8.17 6.58
C ALA A 146 3.08 9.07 5.47
N GLY A 147 2.04 8.63 4.78
CA GLY A 147 1.47 9.40 3.71
C GLY A 147 0.13 8.88 3.25
N TYR A 148 -0.52 9.71 2.46
CA TYR A 148 -1.79 9.44 1.82
C TYR A 148 -1.72 9.85 0.35
N VAL A 149 -2.22 9.00 -0.54
CA VAL A 149 -2.36 9.30 -1.97
C VAL A 149 -3.84 9.36 -2.29
N LEU A 150 -4.34 10.52 -2.63
CA LEU A 150 -5.73 10.72 -3.01
C LEU A 150 -5.90 10.44 -4.52
N TYR A 151 -6.87 9.61 -4.85
CA TYR A 151 -7.32 9.33 -6.22
C TYR A 151 -8.56 10.19 -6.51
N GLY A 152 -8.36 11.31 -7.15
CA GLY A 152 -9.42 12.26 -7.48
C GLY A 152 -10.11 11.98 -8.80
#